data_e600562a5075014f6f69916a83317ff4
#
_entry.id   e600562a5075014f6f69916a83317ff4
#
_cell.length_a   1.000
_cell.length_b   1.000
_cell.length_c   1.000
_cell.angle_alpha   90.00
_cell.angle_beta   90.00
_cell.angle_gamma   90.00
#
_symmetry.space_group_name_H-M   'P 1'
#
loop_
_entity.id
_entity.type
_entity.pdbx_description
1 polymer ?
#
loop_
_entity_poly.entity_id
_entity_poly.type
_entity_poly.pdbx_seq_one_letter_code
_entity_poly.pdbx_strand_id
1 'polypeptide(L)'
;MAYVSQEKKKALTPAIKAVLKKYNAKASIAVRHHSTLVVNIKSSDLDIVSASNEARLDSIERELYHNPNYYIQLDDYVNVNEYWIEDTYKKHPEIVSFLTELKSAMEGDDFFNEDDIMTDYFHRSHYIDINVGSYDKPYVCNVETKDLSNRIAEVKAIRDDLKQAA
;
A
#
# COMPACT_ATOMS: atom_id res chain seq x y z
N MET A 1 0.44 20.75 14.49
CA MET A 1 0.53 20.74 13.02
C MET A 1 1.60 19.75 12.60
N ALA A 2 1.29 18.86 11.68
CA ALA A 2 2.22 17.86 11.18
C ALA A 2 3.40 18.52 10.44
N TYR A 3 4.62 18.08 10.75
CA TYR A 3 5.83 18.67 10.16
C TYR A 3 6.99 17.67 10.08
N VAL A 4 7.63 17.61 8.94
CA VAL A 4 8.86 16.84 8.72
C VAL A 4 9.95 17.77 8.22
N SER A 5 10.95 18.04 9.06
CA SER A 5 12.16 18.75 8.65
C SER A 5 13.10 17.83 7.87
N GLN A 6 14.05 18.41 7.14
CA GLN A 6 15.12 17.64 6.50
C GLN A 6 16.01 16.91 7.53
N GLU A 7 16.17 17.50 8.71
CA GLU A 7 16.89 16.88 9.82
C GLU A 7 16.15 15.65 10.34
N LYS A 8 14.82 15.73 10.52
CA LYS A 8 13.98 14.60 10.92
C LYS A 8 14.01 13.49 9.88
N LYS A 9 13.88 13.82 8.59
CA LYS A 9 14.06 12.87 7.49
C LYS A 9 15.41 12.17 7.58
N LYS A 10 16.49 12.93 7.79
CA LYS A 10 17.85 12.39 7.91
C LYS A 10 17.97 11.45 9.12
N ALA A 11 17.35 11.78 10.23
CA ALA A 11 17.36 10.96 11.44
C ALA A 11 16.59 9.63 11.25
N LEU A 12 15.48 9.62 10.50
CA LEU A 12 14.67 8.43 10.24
C LEU A 12 15.23 7.55 9.11
N THR A 13 16.01 8.11 8.21
CA THR A 13 16.53 7.41 7.02
C THR A 13 17.31 6.14 7.33
N PRO A 14 18.21 6.05 8.34
CA PRO A 14 18.95 4.81 8.62
C PRO A 14 18.04 3.62 8.95
N ALA A 15 17.02 3.81 9.78
CA ALA A 15 16.06 2.76 10.14
C ALA A 15 15.24 2.32 8.92
N ILE A 16 14.80 3.27 8.09
CA ILE A 16 14.08 2.99 6.85
C ILE A 16 14.95 2.17 5.90
N LYS A 17 16.19 2.58 5.70
CA LYS A 17 17.15 1.86 4.84
C LYS A 17 17.44 0.46 5.35
N ALA A 18 17.51 0.25 6.67
CA ALA A 18 17.72 -1.06 7.26
C ALA A 18 16.57 -2.03 6.93
N VAL A 19 15.31 -1.55 7.01
CA VAL A 19 14.14 -2.33 6.62
C VAL A 19 14.17 -2.63 5.12
N LEU A 20 14.42 -1.64 4.29
CA LEU A 20 14.51 -1.82 2.83
C LEU A 20 15.57 -2.86 2.46
N LYS A 21 16.75 -2.80 3.08
CA LYS A 21 17.84 -3.76 2.85
C LYS A 21 17.45 -5.18 3.26
N LYS A 22 16.78 -5.33 4.39
CA LYS A 22 16.33 -6.64 4.90
C LYS A 22 15.45 -7.38 3.88
N TYR A 23 14.63 -6.66 3.13
CA TYR A 23 13.72 -7.21 2.14
C TYR A 23 14.18 -7.02 0.69
N ASN A 24 15.47 -6.68 0.49
CA ASN A 24 16.04 -6.40 -0.82
C ASN A 24 15.23 -5.38 -1.64
N ALA A 25 14.71 -4.37 -0.96
CA ALA A 25 13.89 -3.34 -1.57
C ALA A 25 14.73 -2.12 -1.97
N LYS A 26 14.42 -1.55 -3.13
CA LYS A 26 14.96 -0.29 -3.61
C LYS A 26 13.87 0.78 -3.56
N ALA A 27 14.16 1.89 -2.93
CA ALA A 27 13.19 2.96 -2.76
C ALA A 27 13.87 4.33 -2.71
N SER A 28 13.09 5.37 -2.96
CA SER A 28 13.45 6.75 -2.67
C SER A 28 12.70 7.24 -1.44
N ILE A 29 13.33 8.14 -0.68
CA ILE A 29 12.76 8.76 0.52
C ILE A 29 12.65 10.26 0.26
N ALA A 30 11.45 10.80 0.40
CA ALA A 30 11.17 12.20 0.14
C ALA A 30 10.30 12.83 1.24
N VAL A 31 10.22 14.16 1.24
CA VAL A 31 9.28 14.91 2.05
C VAL A 31 8.34 15.67 1.12
N ARG A 32 7.05 15.54 1.34
CA ARG A 32 6.02 16.23 0.56
C ARG A 32 5.29 17.23 1.46
N HIS A 33 5.14 18.45 0.96
CA HIS A 33 4.42 19.54 1.65
C HIS A 33 4.88 19.81 3.08
N HIS A 34 6.15 19.53 3.41
CA HIS A 34 6.75 19.69 4.74
C HIS A 34 6.04 18.90 5.87
N SER A 35 5.05 18.08 5.56
CA SER A 35 4.23 17.38 6.55
C SER A 35 4.23 15.86 6.40
N THR A 36 4.59 15.35 5.22
CA THR A 36 4.49 13.93 4.88
C THR A 36 5.86 13.36 4.53
N LEU A 37 6.25 12.30 5.23
CA LEU A 37 7.40 11.48 4.85
C LEU A 37 6.93 10.43 3.84
N VAL A 38 7.59 10.39 2.68
CA VAL A 38 7.19 9.53 1.56
C VAL A 38 8.30 8.53 1.27
N VAL A 39 7.93 7.26 1.16
CA VAL A 39 8.81 6.20 0.65
C VAL A 39 8.20 5.64 -0.63
N ASN A 40 8.93 5.78 -1.74
CA ASN A 40 8.52 5.25 -3.04
C ASN A 40 9.33 3.99 -3.34
N ILE A 41 8.73 2.83 -3.16
CA ILE A 41 9.35 1.53 -3.40
C ILE A 41 9.35 1.25 -4.90
N LYS A 42 10.52 1.06 -5.47
CA LYS A 42 10.70 0.82 -6.91
C LYS A 42 10.73 -0.66 -7.24
N SER A 43 11.38 -1.45 -6.39
CA SER A 43 11.50 -2.90 -6.56
C SER A 43 11.75 -3.59 -5.22
N SER A 44 11.39 -4.86 -5.13
CA SER A 44 11.77 -5.77 -4.05
C SER A 44 11.58 -7.22 -4.47
N ASP A 45 11.90 -8.15 -3.57
CA ASP A 45 11.66 -9.57 -3.75
C ASP A 45 10.24 -10.01 -3.34
N LEU A 46 9.37 -9.05 -2.98
CA LEU A 46 8.00 -9.32 -2.56
C LEU A 46 7.01 -8.93 -3.67
N ASP A 47 6.07 -9.81 -3.96
CA ASP A 47 5.03 -9.58 -4.98
C ASP A 47 3.85 -8.78 -4.40
N ILE A 48 4.13 -7.53 -4.05
CA ILE A 48 3.18 -6.65 -3.37
C ILE A 48 2.00 -6.28 -4.27
N VAL A 49 2.28 -6.00 -5.55
CA VAL A 49 1.25 -5.58 -6.50
C VAL A 49 0.24 -6.69 -6.75
N SER A 50 0.69 -7.93 -6.97
CA SER A 50 -0.22 -9.07 -7.13
C SER A 50 -1.06 -9.33 -5.87
N ALA A 51 -0.44 -9.22 -4.70
CA ALA A 51 -1.16 -9.36 -3.42
C ALA A 51 -2.24 -8.28 -3.25
N SER A 52 -1.94 -7.04 -3.61
CA SER A 52 -2.90 -5.94 -3.60
C SER A 52 -4.03 -6.16 -4.60
N ASN A 53 -3.71 -6.62 -5.81
CA ASN A 53 -4.70 -6.93 -6.84
C ASN A 53 -5.59 -8.12 -6.45
N GLU A 54 -5.04 -9.11 -5.76
CA GLU A 54 -5.82 -10.23 -5.21
C GLU A 54 -6.87 -9.74 -4.21
N ALA A 55 -6.47 -8.89 -3.26
CA ALA A 55 -7.40 -8.27 -2.32
C ALA A 55 -8.43 -7.38 -3.03
N ARG A 56 -8.01 -6.67 -4.07
CA ARG A 56 -8.91 -5.84 -4.88
C ARG A 56 -9.94 -6.68 -5.64
N LEU A 57 -9.56 -7.82 -6.20
CA LEU A 57 -10.50 -8.74 -6.85
C LEU A 57 -11.54 -9.27 -5.87
N ASP A 58 -11.16 -9.58 -4.65
CA ASP A 58 -12.09 -9.99 -3.60
C ASP A 58 -13.10 -8.86 -3.26
N SER A 59 -12.63 -7.62 -3.24
CA SER A 59 -13.48 -6.44 -3.04
C SER A 59 -14.41 -6.20 -4.23
N ILE A 60 -13.90 -6.28 -5.45
CA ILE A 60 -14.68 -6.13 -6.68
C ILE A 60 -15.79 -7.18 -6.74
N GLU A 61 -15.49 -8.43 -6.40
CA GLU A 61 -16.49 -9.50 -6.36
C GLU A 61 -17.64 -9.14 -5.42
N ARG A 62 -17.36 -8.64 -4.20
CA ARG A 62 -18.40 -8.21 -3.27
C ARG A 62 -19.26 -7.06 -3.84
N GLU A 63 -18.60 -6.09 -4.48
CA GLU A 63 -19.30 -4.96 -5.09
C GLU A 63 -20.21 -5.37 -6.26
N LEU A 64 -19.82 -6.37 -7.05
CA LEU A 64 -20.61 -6.87 -8.16
C LEU A 64 -21.98 -7.41 -7.74
N TYR A 65 -22.10 -7.98 -6.53
CA TYR A 65 -23.38 -8.43 -5.99
C TYR A 65 -24.34 -7.28 -5.67
N HIS A 66 -23.82 -6.09 -5.44
CA HIS A 66 -24.61 -4.88 -5.25
C HIS A 66 -24.79 -4.09 -6.54
N ASN A 67 -23.79 -4.10 -7.42
CA ASN A 67 -23.80 -3.41 -8.69
C ASN A 67 -23.11 -4.25 -9.78
N PRO A 68 -23.87 -5.02 -10.58
CA PRO A 68 -23.31 -5.84 -11.66
C PRO A 68 -22.55 -5.06 -12.75
N ASN A 69 -22.70 -3.75 -12.78
CA ASN A 69 -21.96 -2.89 -13.71
C ASN A 69 -20.67 -2.33 -13.13
N TYR A 70 -20.30 -2.75 -11.90
CA TYR A 70 -19.03 -2.34 -11.30
C TYR A 70 -17.87 -2.75 -12.20
N TYR A 71 -16.91 -1.85 -12.41
CA TYR A 71 -15.81 -2.10 -13.32
C TYR A 71 -14.72 -2.95 -12.67
N ILE A 72 -14.09 -3.80 -13.48
CA ILE A 72 -12.97 -4.64 -13.07
C ILE A 72 -11.69 -3.99 -13.59
N GLN A 73 -10.94 -3.38 -12.68
CA GLN A 73 -9.67 -2.72 -13.00
C GLN A 73 -8.61 -3.10 -11.98
N LEU A 74 -7.46 -3.49 -12.47
CA LEU A 74 -6.25 -3.76 -11.68
C LEU A 74 -5.15 -2.79 -12.10
N ASP A 75 -4.24 -2.51 -11.17
CA ASP A 75 -3.13 -1.62 -11.39
C ASP A 75 -1.79 -2.34 -11.22
N ASP A 76 -0.73 -1.78 -11.76
CA ASP A 76 0.64 -2.27 -11.62
C ASP A 76 1.46 -1.44 -10.61
N TYR A 77 0.77 -0.64 -9.82
CA TYR A 77 1.31 0.14 -8.70
C TYR A 77 0.30 0.18 -7.55
N VAL A 78 0.76 0.52 -6.36
CA VAL A 78 -0.10 0.58 -5.16
C VAL A 78 0.25 1.78 -4.30
N ASN A 79 -0.76 2.53 -3.89
CA ASN A 79 -0.66 3.42 -2.73
C ASN A 79 -1.12 2.63 -1.50
N VAL A 80 -0.19 2.34 -0.60
CA VAL A 80 -0.48 1.52 0.58
C VAL A 80 -1.33 2.31 1.57
N ASN A 81 -2.48 1.78 1.92
CA ASN A 81 -3.25 2.31 3.04
C ASN A 81 -2.67 1.75 4.35
N GLU A 82 -1.97 2.58 5.09
CA GLU A 82 -1.24 2.20 6.31
C GLU A 82 -2.13 1.63 7.43
N TYR A 83 -3.41 1.96 7.43
CA TYR A 83 -4.37 1.49 8.43
C TYR A 83 -4.91 0.09 8.13
N TRP A 84 -4.77 -0.39 6.89
CA TRP A 84 -5.34 -1.64 6.40
C TRP A 84 -4.29 -2.65 5.93
N ILE A 85 -3.03 -2.49 6.33
CA ILE A 85 -1.95 -3.38 5.91
C ILE A 85 -2.26 -4.84 6.27
N GLU A 86 -2.63 -5.10 7.52
CA GLU A 86 -2.91 -6.45 8.00
C GLU A 86 -4.09 -7.09 7.27
N ASP A 87 -5.17 -6.35 7.06
CA ASP A 87 -6.36 -6.87 6.39
C ASP A 87 -6.14 -7.09 4.89
N THR A 88 -5.52 -6.12 4.22
CA THR A 88 -5.26 -6.17 2.78
C THR A 88 -4.33 -7.33 2.40
N TYR A 89 -3.26 -7.52 3.19
CA TYR A 89 -2.20 -8.49 2.89
C TYR A 89 -2.21 -9.71 3.80
N LYS A 90 -3.34 -10.01 4.44
CA LYS A 90 -3.47 -11.12 5.42
C LYS A 90 -3.06 -12.49 4.90
N LYS A 91 -3.16 -12.72 3.58
CA LYS A 91 -2.72 -13.97 2.94
C LYS A 91 -1.21 -14.02 2.69
N HIS A 92 -0.50 -12.91 2.92
CA HIS A 92 0.93 -12.74 2.64
C HIS A 92 1.65 -12.17 3.87
N PRO A 93 1.95 -13.00 4.89
CA PRO A 93 2.54 -12.53 6.15
C PRO A 93 3.86 -11.78 5.98
N GLU A 94 4.67 -12.13 4.97
CA GLU A 94 5.93 -11.47 4.67
C GLU A 94 5.73 -10.02 4.23
N ILE A 95 4.69 -9.77 3.43
CA ILE A 95 4.33 -8.43 2.98
C ILE A 95 3.81 -7.61 4.17
N VAL A 96 2.98 -8.20 5.02
CA VAL A 96 2.51 -7.56 6.26
C VAL A 96 3.70 -7.17 7.13
N SER A 97 4.66 -8.07 7.35
CA SER A 97 5.87 -7.80 8.13
C SER A 97 6.68 -6.66 7.53
N PHE A 98 6.92 -6.69 6.22
CA PHE A 98 7.68 -5.65 5.53
C PHE A 98 7.02 -4.26 5.66
N LEU A 99 5.75 -4.16 5.32
CA LEU A 99 5.04 -2.88 5.35
C LEU A 99 4.85 -2.35 6.77
N THR A 100 4.62 -3.22 7.74
CA THR A 100 4.51 -2.84 9.16
C THR A 100 5.86 -2.36 9.72
N GLU A 101 6.95 -3.06 9.43
CA GLU A 101 8.29 -2.63 9.82
C GLU A 101 8.68 -1.31 9.15
N LEU A 102 8.34 -1.13 7.87
CA LEU A 102 8.60 0.10 7.14
C LEU A 102 7.81 1.28 7.74
N LYS A 103 6.53 1.07 8.03
CA LYS A 103 5.69 2.06 8.71
C LYS A 103 6.30 2.48 10.04
N SER A 104 6.67 1.52 10.87
CA SER A 104 7.30 1.79 12.17
C SER A 104 8.59 2.58 12.05
N ALA A 105 9.45 2.26 11.07
CA ALA A 105 10.67 3.00 10.80
C ALA A 105 10.41 4.43 10.30
N MET A 106 9.35 4.63 9.53
CA MET A 106 8.96 5.95 9.04
C MET A 106 8.34 6.83 10.14
N GLU A 107 7.66 6.23 11.09
CA GLU A 107 7.11 6.92 12.25
C GLU A 107 8.22 7.36 13.21
N GLY A 108 9.12 6.46 13.56
CA GLY A 108 10.19 6.70 14.54
C GLY A 108 9.70 6.66 15.98
N ASP A 109 10.65 6.80 16.91
CA ASP A 109 10.37 6.65 18.36
C ASP A 109 9.54 7.81 18.94
N ASP A 110 9.65 8.99 18.36
CA ASP A 110 8.96 10.21 18.81
C ASP A 110 7.61 10.45 18.10
N PHE A 111 7.13 9.45 17.38
CA PHE A 111 5.86 9.57 16.64
C PHE A 111 4.68 9.66 17.61
N PHE A 112 3.79 10.60 17.33
CA PHE A 112 2.50 10.70 18.01
C PHE A 112 1.38 10.99 17.00
N ASN A 113 0.19 10.52 17.32
CA ASN A 113 -1.04 10.81 16.59
C ASN A 113 -2.18 11.03 17.59
N GLU A 114 -2.58 12.27 17.74
CA GLU A 114 -3.65 12.72 18.63
C GLU A 114 -4.81 13.34 17.82
N ASP A 115 -5.00 12.85 16.59
CA ASP A 115 -6.10 13.32 15.74
C ASP A 115 -7.45 12.92 16.33
N ASP A 116 -8.37 13.86 16.40
CA ASP A 116 -9.76 13.64 16.79
C ASP A 116 -10.69 14.01 15.63
N ILE A 117 -11.20 13.00 14.97
CA ILE A 117 -12.10 13.14 13.81
C ILE A 117 -13.43 13.76 14.21
N MET A 118 -13.88 13.54 15.45
CA MET A 118 -15.17 14.05 15.93
C MET A 118 -15.19 15.56 16.12
N THR A 119 -14.02 16.16 16.41
CA THR A 119 -13.87 17.61 16.62
C THR A 119 -13.08 18.30 15.51
N ASP A 120 -12.76 17.59 14.42
CA ASP A 120 -11.88 18.06 13.33
C ASP A 120 -10.52 18.58 13.84
N TYR A 121 -10.05 18.02 14.95
CA TYR A 121 -8.75 18.36 15.51
C TYR A 121 -7.68 17.39 15.01
N PHE A 122 -6.71 17.93 14.26
CA PHE A 122 -5.62 17.15 13.69
C PHE A 122 -4.30 17.53 14.33
N HIS A 123 -3.78 16.62 15.19
CA HIS A 123 -2.53 16.81 15.90
C HIS A 123 -1.70 15.53 15.84
N ARG A 124 -0.75 15.50 14.92
CA ARG A 124 0.21 14.40 14.77
C ARG A 124 1.60 14.91 14.43
N SER A 125 2.62 14.11 14.70
CA SER A 125 4.00 14.48 14.41
C SER A 125 4.23 14.70 12.91
N HIS A 126 3.78 13.79 12.08
CA HIS A 126 3.83 13.86 10.62
C HIS A 126 2.94 12.78 10.00
N TYR A 127 2.68 12.92 8.70
CA TYR A 127 2.04 11.90 7.89
C TYR A 127 3.10 11.00 7.26
N ILE A 128 2.72 9.77 6.96
CA ILE A 128 3.53 8.85 6.18
C ILE A 128 2.78 8.44 4.91
N ASP A 129 3.54 8.15 3.85
CA ASP A 129 3.00 7.72 2.57
C ASP A 129 3.93 6.66 1.97
N ILE A 130 3.40 5.47 1.75
CA ILE A 130 4.13 4.34 1.19
C ILE A 130 3.55 4.04 -0.19
N ASN A 131 4.38 4.21 -1.23
CA ASN A 131 4.00 3.93 -2.60
C ASN A 131 4.82 2.75 -3.15
N VAL A 132 4.16 1.82 -3.80
CA VAL A 132 4.76 0.66 -4.46
C VAL A 132 4.61 0.86 -5.96
N GLY A 133 5.66 1.36 -6.61
CA GLY A 133 5.59 1.83 -7.97
C GLY A 133 4.78 3.13 -8.12
N SER A 134 4.56 3.55 -9.36
CA SER A 134 3.75 4.71 -9.71
C SER A 134 3.13 4.50 -11.09
N TYR A 135 2.18 5.35 -11.44
CA TYR A 135 1.49 5.29 -12.73
C TYR A 135 2.47 5.26 -13.93
N ASP A 136 3.50 6.09 -13.90
CA ASP A 136 4.51 6.20 -14.97
C ASP A 136 5.71 5.27 -14.79
N LYS A 137 5.88 4.68 -13.62
CA LYS A 137 6.98 3.78 -13.26
C LYS A 137 6.44 2.60 -12.45
N PRO A 138 5.94 1.55 -13.13
CA PRO A 138 5.40 0.38 -12.46
C PRO A 138 6.42 -0.27 -11.52
N TYR A 139 5.92 -0.89 -10.48
CA TYR A 139 6.74 -1.64 -9.53
C TYR A 139 7.37 -2.86 -10.20
N VAL A 140 8.63 -3.11 -9.86
CA VAL A 140 9.39 -4.28 -10.33
C VAL A 140 9.53 -5.29 -9.20
N CYS A 141 8.94 -6.47 -9.38
CA CYS A 141 9.17 -7.61 -8.52
C CYS A 141 10.35 -8.43 -9.05
N ASN A 142 11.35 -8.68 -8.18
CA ASN A 142 12.58 -9.40 -8.59
C ASN A 142 12.40 -10.93 -8.63
N VAL A 143 11.28 -11.42 -8.13
CA VAL A 143 10.93 -12.86 -8.13
C VAL A 143 9.73 -13.09 -9.03
N GLU A 144 9.39 -14.36 -9.27
CA GLU A 144 8.21 -14.71 -10.05
C GLU A 144 6.94 -14.16 -9.39
N THR A 145 6.11 -13.47 -10.18
CA THR A 145 4.84 -12.90 -9.73
C THR A 145 3.71 -13.92 -9.83
N LYS A 146 2.72 -13.79 -8.94
CA LYS A 146 1.53 -14.65 -8.97
C LYS A 146 0.69 -14.34 -10.22
N ASP A 147 0.32 -15.38 -10.93
CA ASP A 147 -0.63 -15.28 -12.03
C ASP A 147 -2.06 -15.21 -11.49
N LEU A 148 -2.75 -14.11 -11.75
CA LEU A 148 -4.13 -13.86 -11.34
C LEU A 148 -5.16 -14.14 -12.45
N SER A 149 -4.75 -14.67 -13.60
CA SER A 149 -5.61 -14.87 -14.77
C SER A 149 -6.87 -15.68 -14.45
N ASN A 150 -6.75 -16.76 -13.68
CA ASN A 150 -7.88 -17.59 -13.27
C ASN A 150 -8.84 -16.83 -12.36
N ARG A 151 -8.32 -16.08 -11.40
CA ARG A 151 -9.12 -15.29 -10.48
C ARG A 151 -9.86 -14.15 -11.21
N ILE A 152 -9.20 -13.51 -12.15
CA ILE A 152 -9.81 -12.49 -13.02
C ILE A 152 -10.96 -13.10 -13.84
N ALA A 153 -10.74 -14.27 -14.42
CA ALA A 153 -11.77 -14.98 -15.18
C ALA A 153 -12.99 -15.34 -14.31
N GLU A 154 -12.78 -15.81 -13.09
CA GLU A 154 -13.85 -16.09 -12.12
C GLU A 154 -14.70 -14.85 -11.83
N VAL A 155 -14.06 -13.72 -11.52
CA VAL A 155 -14.74 -12.46 -11.20
C VAL A 155 -15.52 -11.93 -12.42
N LYS A 156 -14.95 -12.05 -13.62
CA LYS A 156 -15.66 -11.70 -14.87
C LYS A 156 -16.86 -12.58 -15.11
N ALA A 157 -16.76 -13.88 -14.86
CA ALA A 157 -17.88 -14.82 -14.99
C ALA A 157 -19.01 -14.49 -14.01
N ILE A 158 -18.68 -14.17 -12.76
CA ILE A 158 -19.68 -13.71 -11.76
C ILE A 158 -20.40 -12.46 -12.25
N ARG A 159 -19.67 -11.46 -12.76
CA ARG A 159 -20.24 -10.25 -13.32
C ARG A 159 -21.23 -10.55 -14.45
N ASP A 160 -20.82 -11.42 -15.39
CA ASP A 160 -21.63 -11.73 -16.55
C ASP A 160 -22.91 -12.50 -16.15
N ASP A 161 -22.81 -13.44 -15.23
CA ASP A 161 -23.95 -14.16 -14.67
C ASP A 161 -24.94 -13.20 -13.95
N LEU A 162 -24.43 -12.28 -13.14
CA LEU A 162 -25.24 -11.29 -12.43
C LEU A 162 -25.95 -10.32 -13.41
N LYS A 163 -25.31 -9.95 -14.51
CA LYS A 163 -25.92 -9.11 -15.55
C LYS A 163 -27.04 -9.83 -16.29
N GLN A 164 -26.91 -11.14 -16.51
CA GLN A 164 -27.95 -11.94 -17.15
C GLN A 164 -29.15 -12.18 -16.23
N ALA A 165 -28.93 -12.22 -14.93
CA ALA A 165 -30.00 -12.42 -13.93
C ALA A 165 -30.77 -11.13 -13.60
N ALA A 166 -30.27 -9.98 -14.03
CA ALA A 166 -30.88 -8.67 -13.74
C ALA A 166 -31.98 -8.31 -14.73
#